data_2451ffc5ba01f5abee3a50d2d129dcb3
#
_entry.id   2451ffc5ba01f5abee3a50d2d129dcb3
#
_cell.length_a   1.000
_cell.length_b   1.000
_cell.length_c   1.000
_cell.angle_alpha   90.00
_cell.angle_beta   90.00
_cell.angle_gamma   90.00
#
_symmetry.space_group_name_H-M   'P 1'
#
loop_
_entity.id
_entity.type
_entity.pdbx_description
1 polymer ?
#
loop_
_entity_poly.entity_id
_entity_poly.type
_entity_poly.pdbx_seq_one_letter_code
_entity_poly.pdbx_strand_id
1 'polypeptide(L)'
;GLGTVGGGTLNVLKRNAEEITRRAGRGIEIAQIAIRSPKPQYDTTGISLTQDAFELVNNPEIDIVIELIGGYTLAKELVLQAIDNGKHVVTANKALIAVHGNEIFAKAREKGVIVAFEAAVAGGIPVIKAIREGLAANRINWLAGIINGTGNFILSEMREKGRAFDDVLKEAQALGYAEADPTFDVEGIDAAHKLTILASIA
;
A
#
# COMPACT_ATOMS: atom_id res chain seq x y z
N GLY A 1 10.36 -4.58 3.18
CA GLY A 1 10.32 -5.49 4.36
C GLY A 1 9.45 -6.73 4.14
N LEU A 2 9.74 -7.82 4.85
CA LEU A 2 9.01 -9.10 4.78
C LEU A 2 7.98 -9.22 5.93
N GLY A 3 7.11 -8.22 6.08
CA GLY A 3 5.89 -8.35 6.85
C GLY A 3 4.82 -9.14 6.08
N THR A 4 3.57 -9.13 6.56
CA THR A 4 2.45 -9.82 5.89
C THR A 4 2.33 -9.44 4.41
N VAL A 5 2.32 -8.15 4.10
CA VAL A 5 2.20 -7.66 2.71
C VAL A 5 3.44 -7.98 1.89
N GLY A 6 4.64 -7.71 2.41
CA GLY A 6 5.89 -7.98 1.69
C GLY A 6 6.13 -9.47 1.43
N GLY A 7 5.85 -10.32 2.42
CA GLY A 7 5.90 -11.77 2.24
C GLY A 7 4.89 -12.29 1.24
N GLY A 8 3.66 -11.74 1.28
CA GLY A 8 2.64 -12.03 0.26
C GLY A 8 3.08 -11.63 -1.15
N THR A 9 3.70 -10.46 -1.29
CA THR A 9 4.25 -9.98 -2.56
C THR A 9 5.35 -10.91 -3.08
N LEU A 10 6.31 -11.30 -2.23
CA LEU A 10 7.36 -12.27 -2.57
C LEU A 10 6.76 -13.58 -3.08
N ASN A 11 5.80 -14.14 -2.33
CA ASN A 11 5.16 -15.40 -2.70
C ASN A 11 4.40 -15.32 -4.04
N VAL A 12 3.69 -14.22 -4.28
CA VAL A 12 2.96 -14.00 -5.54
C VAL A 12 3.91 -13.87 -6.72
N LEU A 13 4.99 -13.10 -6.59
CA LEU A 13 5.98 -12.92 -7.65
C LEU A 13 6.68 -14.23 -8.01
N LYS A 14 7.04 -15.07 -7.01
CA LYS A 14 7.62 -16.40 -7.27
C LYS A 14 6.60 -17.37 -7.87
N ARG A 15 5.43 -17.48 -7.27
CA ARG A 15 4.40 -18.46 -7.70
C ARG A 15 3.88 -18.21 -9.10
N ASN A 16 3.72 -16.94 -9.48
CA ASN A 16 3.12 -16.54 -10.74
C ASN A 16 4.13 -15.99 -11.76
N ALA A 17 5.42 -16.31 -11.60
CA ALA A 17 6.52 -15.74 -12.38
C ALA A 17 6.30 -15.88 -13.91
N GLU A 18 5.86 -17.04 -14.39
CA GLU A 18 5.59 -17.30 -15.81
C GLU A 18 4.47 -16.40 -16.34
N GLU A 19 3.35 -16.33 -15.64
CA GLU A 19 2.20 -15.51 -16.06
C GLU A 19 2.52 -14.01 -16.00
N ILE A 20 3.27 -13.59 -14.99
CA ILE A 20 3.74 -12.20 -14.87
C ILE A 20 4.67 -11.87 -16.05
N THR A 21 5.63 -12.74 -16.36
CA THR A 21 6.55 -12.58 -17.50
C THR A 21 5.78 -12.48 -18.81
N ARG A 22 4.80 -13.36 -19.03
CA ARG A 22 3.95 -13.34 -20.22
C ARG A 22 3.18 -12.02 -20.38
N ARG A 23 2.65 -11.47 -19.29
CA ARG A 23 1.88 -10.21 -19.31
C ARG A 23 2.75 -8.97 -19.36
N ALA A 24 3.86 -8.96 -18.64
CA ALA A 24 4.79 -7.82 -18.61
C ALA A 24 5.73 -7.77 -19.83
N GLY A 25 5.83 -8.86 -20.59
CA GLY A 25 6.76 -8.99 -21.71
C GLY A 25 8.21 -9.21 -21.29
N ARG A 26 8.48 -9.30 -19.99
CA ARG A 26 9.82 -9.54 -19.40
C ARG A 26 9.70 -10.11 -18.00
N GLY A 27 10.74 -10.85 -17.57
CA GLY A 27 10.83 -11.36 -16.19
C GLY A 27 10.97 -10.25 -15.15
N ILE A 28 10.52 -10.54 -13.94
CA ILE A 28 10.73 -9.71 -12.75
C ILE A 28 11.58 -10.49 -11.77
N GLU A 29 12.73 -9.95 -11.40
CA GLU A 29 13.64 -10.52 -10.42
C GLU A 29 13.62 -9.72 -9.13
N ILE A 30 13.63 -10.41 -7.98
CA ILE A 30 13.77 -9.78 -6.68
C ILE A 30 15.25 -9.79 -6.31
N ALA A 31 15.93 -8.70 -6.58
CA ALA A 31 17.37 -8.59 -6.38
C ALA A 31 17.74 -8.45 -4.90
N GLN A 32 17.00 -7.64 -4.13
CA GLN A 32 17.36 -7.32 -2.76
C GLN A 32 16.13 -7.06 -1.88
N ILE A 33 16.21 -7.42 -0.59
CA ILE A 33 15.16 -7.17 0.39
C ILE A 33 15.78 -6.58 1.67
N ALA A 34 15.24 -5.45 2.13
CA ALA A 34 15.57 -4.87 3.42
C ALA A 34 14.70 -5.47 4.53
N ILE A 35 15.30 -6.03 5.58
CA ILE A 35 14.63 -6.65 6.73
C ILE A 35 15.27 -6.23 8.04
N ARG A 36 14.48 -6.00 9.09
CA ARG A 36 14.99 -5.69 10.44
C ARG A 36 15.41 -6.95 11.21
N SER A 37 14.79 -8.08 10.89
CA SER A 37 15.05 -9.37 11.54
C SER A 37 14.79 -10.52 10.58
N PRO A 38 15.47 -11.66 10.72
CA PRO A 38 15.23 -12.84 9.91
C PRO A 38 13.76 -13.25 9.85
N LYS A 39 13.33 -13.76 8.71
CA LYS A 39 11.95 -14.19 8.43
C LYS A 39 11.97 -15.60 7.83
N PRO A 40 12.26 -16.65 8.65
CA PRO A 40 12.49 -18.01 8.16
C PRO A 40 11.28 -18.65 7.47
N GLN A 41 10.09 -18.10 7.66
CA GLN A 41 8.87 -18.55 6.98
C GLN A 41 8.82 -18.20 5.50
N TYR A 42 9.72 -17.36 5.01
CA TYR A 42 9.79 -16.97 3.59
C TYR A 42 11.07 -17.51 2.95
N ASP A 43 10.92 -18.11 1.77
CA ASP A 43 12.07 -18.53 0.98
C ASP A 43 12.72 -17.32 0.29
N THR A 44 13.88 -16.93 0.79
CA THR A 44 14.71 -15.85 0.25
C THR A 44 15.98 -16.36 -0.44
N THR A 45 15.99 -17.63 -0.85
CA THR A 45 17.14 -18.23 -1.56
C THR A 45 17.45 -17.45 -2.83
N GLY A 46 18.69 -17.08 -3.02
CA GLY A 46 19.17 -16.29 -4.16
C GLY A 46 18.88 -14.79 -4.09
N ILE A 47 18.25 -14.29 -3.00
CA ILE A 47 17.93 -12.88 -2.84
C ILE A 47 18.91 -12.25 -1.84
N SER A 48 19.51 -11.12 -2.17
CA SER A 48 20.34 -10.35 -1.25
C SER A 48 19.51 -9.77 -0.10
N LEU A 49 19.97 -9.92 1.12
CA LEU A 49 19.31 -9.38 2.32
C LEU A 49 20.17 -8.28 2.95
N THR A 50 19.54 -7.18 3.33
CA THR A 50 20.19 -6.09 4.07
C THR A 50 19.36 -5.66 5.27
N GLN A 51 20.00 -5.05 6.27
CA GLN A 51 19.30 -4.36 7.37
C GLN A 51 19.17 -2.84 7.13
N ASP A 52 19.89 -2.33 6.14
CA ASP A 52 19.84 -0.92 5.74
C ASP A 52 18.96 -0.74 4.49
N ALA A 53 17.80 -0.12 4.66
CA ALA A 53 16.91 0.15 3.54
C ALA A 53 17.47 1.22 2.57
N PHE A 54 18.40 2.07 3.01
CA PHE A 54 19.06 3.03 2.13
C PHE A 54 20.05 2.36 1.18
N GLU A 55 20.70 1.29 1.60
CA GLU A 55 21.53 0.47 0.70
C GLU A 55 20.70 -0.01 -0.50
N LEU A 56 19.48 -0.49 -0.27
CA LEU A 56 18.59 -0.97 -1.34
C LEU A 56 18.21 0.15 -2.31
N VAL A 57 17.77 1.32 -1.81
CA VAL A 57 17.35 2.42 -2.70
C VAL A 57 18.52 3.07 -3.44
N ASN A 58 19.75 2.90 -2.95
CA ASN A 58 20.97 3.39 -3.60
C ASN A 58 21.62 2.34 -4.52
N ASN A 59 21.19 1.10 -4.51
CA ASN A 59 21.74 0.04 -5.37
C ASN A 59 21.41 0.31 -6.85
N PRO A 60 22.40 0.54 -7.74
CA PRO A 60 22.16 0.89 -9.14
C PRO A 60 21.52 -0.24 -9.96
N GLU A 61 21.62 -1.50 -9.50
CA GLU A 61 21.05 -2.66 -10.18
C GLU A 61 19.54 -2.82 -9.96
N ILE A 62 18.92 -1.93 -9.16
CA ILE A 62 17.49 -1.99 -8.86
C ILE A 62 16.75 -0.94 -9.69
N ASP A 63 15.79 -1.36 -10.50
CA ASP A 63 14.93 -0.50 -11.31
C ASP A 63 13.68 -0.04 -10.54
N ILE A 64 13.13 -0.93 -9.69
CA ILE A 64 11.84 -0.73 -9.01
C ILE A 64 11.99 -0.99 -7.51
N VAL A 65 11.56 -0.03 -6.70
CA VAL A 65 11.49 -0.17 -5.24
C VAL A 65 10.05 -0.41 -4.81
N ILE A 66 9.83 -1.46 -3.99
CA ILE A 66 8.51 -1.75 -3.39
C ILE A 66 8.55 -1.36 -1.92
N GLU A 67 7.87 -0.27 -1.57
CA GLU A 67 7.76 0.25 -0.20
C GLU A 67 6.54 -0.39 0.51
N LEU A 68 6.80 -1.20 1.55
CA LEU A 68 5.81 -1.94 2.32
C LEU A 68 6.13 -1.90 3.83
N ILE A 69 6.79 -0.84 4.30
CA ILE A 69 7.21 -0.73 5.70
C ILE A 69 6.20 0.00 6.58
N GLY A 70 5.33 0.81 5.97
CA GLY A 70 4.35 1.63 6.69
C GLY A 70 4.95 2.87 7.38
N GLY A 71 4.07 3.68 8.00
CA GLY A 71 4.44 5.00 8.51
C GLY A 71 4.73 5.98 7.37
N TYR A 72 5.14 7.20 7.69
CA TYR A 72 5.40 8.19 6.64
C TYR A 72 6.72 8.96 6.83
N THR A 73 7.46 8.79 7.91
CA THR A 73 8.77 9.46 8.09
C THR A 73 9.84 8.77 7.26
N LEU A 74 10.28 7.59 7.69
CA LEU A 74 11.30 6.81 6.98
C LEU A 74 10.83 6.39 5.57
N ALA A 75 9.55 6.01 5.43
CA ALA A 75 8.99 5.62 4.14
C ALA A 75 9.08 6.76 3.12
N LYS A 76 8.81 8.01 3.54
CA LYS A 76 8.96 9.19 2.69
C LYS A 76 10.40 9.38 2.22
N GLU A 77 11.36 9.33 3.15
CA GLU A 77 12.78 9.50 2.83
C GLU A 77 13.24 8.46 1.80
N LEU A 78 12.91 7.20 2.02
CA LEU A 78 13.26 6.10 1.11
C LEU A 78 12.62 6.25 -0.27
N VAL A 79 11.34 6.62 -0.32
CA VAL A 79 10.63 6.83 -1.59
C VAL A 79 11.22 7.99 -2.38
N LEU A 80 11.47 9.13 -1.72
CA LEU A 80 12.09 10.29 -2.37
C LEU A 80 13.50 9.99 -2.84
N GLN A 81 14.31 9.26 -2.05
CA GLN A 81 15.64 8.84 -2.44
C GLN A 81 15.62 7.85 -3.63
N ALA A 82 14.67 6.89 -3.64
CA ALA A 82 14.50 5.99 -4.77
C ALA A 82 14.17 6.77 -6.07
N ILE A 83 13.26 7.75 -5.98
CA ILE A 83 12.90 8.62 -7.10
C ILE A 83 14.11 9.44 -7.57
N ASP A 84 14.91 10.01 -6.64
CA ASP A 84 16.13 10.76 -6.99
C ASP A 84 17.14 9.90 -7.73
N ASN A 85 17.21 8.63 -7.39
CA ASN A 85 18.06 7.64 -8.06
C ASN A 85 17.44 7.07 -9.37
N GLY A 86 16.37 7.68 -9.87
CA GLY A 86 15.72 7.28 -11.13
C GLY A 86 14.94 5.97 -11.06
N LYS A 87 14.57 5.50 -9.86
CA LYS A 87 13.86 4.24 -9.68
C LYS A 87 12.36 4.44 -9.68
N HIS A 88 11.62 3.51 -10.29
CA HIS A 88 10.17 3.43 -10.13
C HIS A 88 9.82 2.97 -8.71
N VAL A 89 8.66 3.39 -8.21
CA VAL A 89 8.21 3.03 -6.86
C VAL A 89 6.83 2.38 -6.90
N VAL A 90 6.65 1.33 -6.12
CA VAL A 90 5.33 0.74 -5.81
C VAL A 90 5.12 0.82 -4.31
N THR A 91 4.01 1.39 -3.86
CA THR A 91 3.71 1.48 -2.43
C THR A 91 2.27 1.07 -2.10
N ALA A 92 2.08 0.40 -0.96
CA ALA A 92 0.78 0.14 -0.36
C ALA A 92 0.45 1.13 0.77
N ASN A 93 1.30 2.12 0.99
CA ASN A 93 1.24 3.02 2.13
C ASN A 93 0.27 4.19 1.89
N LYS A 94 -1.00 3.98 2.23
CA LYS A 94 -2.03 5.00 2.05
C LYS A 94 -1.75 6.30 2.79
N ALA A 95 -1.20 6.22 4.02
CA ALA A 95 -0.90 7.39 4.82
C ALA A 95 0.19 8.25 4.17
N LEU A 96 1.23 7.61 3.63
CA LEU A 96 2.28 8.28 2.87
C LEU A 96 1.71 9.02 1.65
N ILE A 97 0.87 8.35 0.87
CA ILE A 97 0.27 8.95 -0.33
C ILE A 97 -0.74 10.04 0.02
N ALA A 98 -1.59 9.85 1.03
CA ALA A 98 -2.57 10.85 1.44
C ALA A 98 -1.92 12.14 1.96
N VAL A 99 -0.81 12.03 2.72
CA VAL A 99 -0.16 13.17 3.37
C VAL A 99 0.93 13.82 2.50
N HIS A 100 1.71 13.01 1.79
CA HIS A 100 2.88 13.46 1.02
C HIS A 100 2.80 13.21 -0.49
N GLY A 101 1.63 12.77 -0.99
CA GLY A 101 1.44 12.43 -2.41
C GLY A 101 1.83 13.54 -3.35
N ASN A 102 1.45 14.79 -3.07
CA ASN A 102 1.77 15.94 -3.92
C ASN A 102 3.28 16.10 -4.14
N GLU A 103 4.08 16.02 -3.08
CA GLU A 103 5.54 16.11 -3.15
C GLU A 103 6.14 14.92 -3.91
N ILE A 104 5.68 13.70 -3.58
CA ILE A 104 6.17 12.46 -4.20
C ILE A 104 5.86 12.46 -5.70
N PHE A 105 4.64 12.79 -6.12
CA PHE A 105 4.25 12.80 -7.53
C PHE A 105 4.90 13.93 -8.33
N ALA A 106 5.10 15.11 -7.71
CA ALA A 106 5.83 16.21 -8.35
C ALA A 106 7.27 15.78 -8.66
N LYS A 107 7.95 15.17 -7.67
CA LYS A 107 9.31 14.69 -7.83
C LYS A 107 9.41 13.52 -8.84
N ALA A 108 8.47 12.60 -8.81
CA ALA A 108 8.42 11.49 -9.76
C ALA A 108 8.25 11.99 -11.21
N ARG A 109 7.43 13.03 -11.42
CA ARG A 109 7.26 13.67 -12.72
C ARG A 109 8.55 14.35 -13.19
N GLU A 110 9.23 15.08 -12.31
CA GLU A 110 10.53 15.73 -12.60
C GLU A 110 11.57 14.70 -13.05
N LYS A 111 11.63 13.56 -12.37
CA LYS A 111 12.61 12.49 -12.66
C LYS A 111 12.16 11.52 -13.76
N GLY A 112 10.95 11.64 -14.30
CA GLY A 112 10.42 10.76 -15.33
C GLY A 112 10.17 9.32 -14.86
N VAL A 113 9.91 9.12 -13.56
CA VAL A 113 9.63 7.79 -12.97
C VAL A 113 8.18 7.65 -12.57
N ILE A 114 7.73 6.41 -12.40
CA ILE A 114 6.35 6.06 -12.02
C ILE A 114 6.30 5.75 -10.53
N VAL A 115 5.28 6.29 -9.85
CA VAL A 115 4.87 5.85 -8.51
C VAL A 115 3.50 5.19 -8.63
N ALA A 116 3.45 3.88 -8.38
CA ALA A 116 2.23 3.08 -8.39
C ALA A 116 1.77 2.80 -6.95
N PHE A 117 0.45 2.92 -6.68
CA PHE A 117 -0.10 2.84 -5.32
C PHE A 117 -1.46 2.13 -5.28
N GLU A 118 -1.68 1.17 -6.17
CA GLU A 118 -2.95 0.43 -6.25
C GLU A 118 -3.36 -0.20 -4.91
N ALA A 119 -2.40 -0.79 -4.19
CA ALA A 119 -2.67 -1.44 -2.91
C ALA A 119 -2.88 -0.46 -1.73
N ALA A 120 -2.76 0.85 -1.94
CA ALA A 120 -3.01 1.85 -0.91
C ALA A 120 -4.52 2.01 -0.59
N VAL A 121 -5.39 1.72 -1.56
CA VAL A 121 -6.85 1.80 -1.41
C VAL A 121 -7.50 0.54 -1.95
N ALA A 122 -8.44 -0.02 -1.19
CA ALA A 122 -9.25 -1.18 -1.58
C ALA A 122 -8.39 -2.36 -2.11
N GLY A 123 -7.44 -2.83 -1.31
CA GLY A 123 -6.53 -3.91 -1.69
C GLY A 123 -7.25 -5.11 -2.31
N GLY A 124 -6.78 -5.58 -3.47
CA GLY A 124 -7.42 -6.62 -4.27
C GLY A 124 -8.45 -6.10 -5.29
N ILE A 125 -8.85 -4.83 -5.23
CA ILE A 125 -9.76 -4.20 -6.19
C ILE A 125 -8.98 -3.12 -6.96
N PRO A 126 -8.87 -3.18 -8.29
CA PRO A 126 -8.06 -2.24 -9.09
C PRO A 126 -8.77 -0.89 -9.29
N VAL A 127 -9.16 -0.21 -8.19
CA VAL A 127 -9.94 1.02 -8.21
C VAL A 127 -9.13 2.23 -8.68
N ILE A 128 -7.85 2.31 -8.30
CA ILE A 128 -6.96 3.40 -8.73
C ILE A 128 -6.79 3.36 -10.25
N LYS A 129 -6.50 2.17 -10.79
CA LYS A 129 -6.37 1.96 -12.24
C LYS A 129 -7.68 2.22 -12.97
N ALA A 130 -8.81 1.78 -12.42
CA ALA A 130 -10.12 2.04 -13.00
C ALA A 130 -10.38 3.54 -13.14
N ILE A 131 -10.12 4.34 -12.12
CA ILE A 131 -10.31 5.79 -12.13
C ILE A 131 -9.32 6.46 -13.10
N ARG A 132 -8.02 6.17 -12.96
CA ARG A 132 -6.96 6.87 -13.70
C ARG A 132 -6.87 6.50 -15.18
N GLU A 133 -7.12 5.24 -15.51
CA GLU A 133 -6.96 4.71 -16.86
C GLU A 133 -8.31 4.40 -17.51
N GLY A 134 -9.15 3.61 -16.84
CA GLY A 134 -10.45 3.19 -17.40
C GLY A 134 -11.45 4.32 -17.60
N LEU A 135 -11.44 5.31 -16.72
CA LEU A 135 -12.34 6.45 -16.73
C LEU A 135 -11.66 7.78 -17.14
N ALA A 136 -10.46 7.73 -17.70
CA ALA A 136 -9.63 8.90 -18.00
C ALA A 136 -10.33 9.96 -18.89
N ALA A 137 -11.28 9.56 -19.74
CA ALA A 137 -12.05 10.47 -20.59
C ALA A 137 -13.32 11.03 -19.92
N ASN A 138 -13.61 10.64 -18.67
CA ASN A 138 -14.84 10.99 -17.98
C ASN A 138 -14.60 12.04 -16.90
N ARG A 139 -15.60 12.87 -16.66
CA ARG A 139 -15.65 13.73 -15.48
C ARG A 139 -16.40 12.99 -14.36
N ILE A 140 -15.73 12.74 -13.27
CA ILE A 140 -16.34 12.14 -12.09
C ILE A 140 -16.98 13.26 -11.27
N ASN A 141 -18.30 13.21 -11.10
CA ASN A 141 -19.04 14.25 -10.38
C ASN A 141 -19.11 13.96 -8.87
N TRP A 142 -19.13 12.71 -8.48
CA TRP A 142 -19.14 12.27 -7.09
C TRP A 142 -18.61 10.84 -6.96
N LEU A 143 -18.16 10.49 -5.78
CA LEU A 143 -17.81 9.13 -5.41
C LEU A 143 -18.37 8.82 -4.02
N ALA A 144 -18.77 7.57 -3.81
CA ALA A 144 -19.24 7.08 -2.52
C ALA A 144 -18.87 5.60 -2.39
N GLY A 145 -18.66 5.15 -1.17
CA GLY A 145 -18.35 3.75 -0.89
C GLY A 145 -18.20 3.46 0.58
N ILE A 146 -18.18 2.16 0.92
CA ILE A 146 -17.80 1.67 2.22
C ILE A 146 -16.34 1.24 2.11
N ILE A 147 -15.44 1.99 2.76
CA ILE A 147 -13.98 1.85 2.61
C ILE A 147 -13.24 1.52 3.92
N ASN A 148 -13.98 1.34 5.02
CA ASN A 148 -13.45 0.87 6.30
C ASN A 148 -14.30 -0.30 6.83
N GLY A 149 -13.70 -1.48 6.97
CA GLY A 149 -14.40 -2.69 7.40
C GLY A 149 -14.83 -2.64 8.87
N THR A 150 -13.98 -2.15 9.75
CA THR A 150 -14.22 -2.02 11.20
C THR A 150 -15.40 -1.08 11.46
N GLY A 151 -15.36 0.11 10.88
CA GLY A 151 -16.44 1.08 10.99
C GLY A 151 -17.76 0.55 10.41
N ASN A 152 -17.69 -0.13 9.27
CA ASN A 152 -18.88 -0.76 8.67
C ASN A 152 -19.50 -1.82 9.60
N PHE A 153 -18.68 -2.69 10.20
CA PHE A 153 -19.15 -3.69 11.16
C PHE A 153 -19.85 -3.01 12.35
N ILE A 154 -19.19 -2.03 12.97
CA ILE A 154 -19.73 -1.33 14.13
C ILE A 154 -21.08 -0.66 13.80
N LEU A 155 -21.13 0.12 12.74
CA LEU A 155 -22.33 0.85 12.35
C LEU A 155 -23.49 -0.08 11.94
N SER A 156 -23.18 -1.22 11.29
CA SER A 156 -24.19 -2.21 10.93
C SER A 156 -24.79 -2.88 12.16
N GLU A 157 -23.98 -3.33 13.11
CA GLU A 157 -24.44 -3.93 14.37
C GLU A 157 -25.27 -2.95 15.21
N MET A 158 -24.85 -1.70 15.29
CA MET A 158 -25.62 -0.65 15.99
C MET A 158 -26.98 -0.42 15.33
N ARG A 159 -27.01 -0.32 13.98
CA ARG A 159 -28.24 -0.06 13.23
C ARG A 159 -29.20 -1.23 13.24
N GLU A 160 -28.72 -2.44 13.00
CA GLU A 160 -29.57 -3.61 12.81
C GLU A 160 -30.03 -4.25 14.11
N LYS A 161 -29.19 -4.18 15.14
CA LYS A 161 -29.44 -4.82 16.44
C LYS A 161 -29.65 -3.85 17.59
N GLY A 162 -29.58 -2.54 17.36
CA GLY A 162 -29.76 -1.51 18.38
C GLY A 162 -28.72 -1.52 19.50
N ARG A 163 -27.52 -2.03 19.21
CA ARG A 163 -26.44 -2.20 20.19
C ARG A 163 -25.71 -0.89 20.45
N ALA A 164 -25.16 -0.75 21.66
CA ALA A 164 -24.32 0.40 22.00
C ALA A 164 -22.94 0.30 21.32
N PHE A 165 -22.35 1.46 20.97
CA PHE A 165 -21.05 1.55 20.32
C PHE A 165 -19.95 0.80 21.07
N ASP A 166 -19.85 1.01 22.41
CA ASP A 166 -18.78 0.41 23.21
C ASP A 166 -18.84 -1.12 23.24
N ASP A 167 -20.05 -1.70 23.20
CA ASP A 167 -20.22 -3.15 23.21
C ASP A 167 -19.83 -3.76 21.86
N VAL A 168 -20.18 -3.09 20.77
CA VAL A 168 -19.82 -3.55 19.43
C VAL A 168 -18.32 -3.37 19.17
N LEU A 169 -17.73 -2.28 19.67
CA LEU A 169 -16.28 -2.06 19.56
C LEU A 169 -15.49 -3.16 20.28
N LYS A 170 -15.88 -3.53 21.51
CA LYS A 170 -15.25 -4.64 22.24
C LYS A 170 -15.35 -5.96 21.48
N GLU A 171 -16.49 -6.23 20.87
CA GLU A 171 -16.66 -7.42 20.04
C GLU A 171 -15.78 -7.37 18.77
N ALA A 172 -15.71 -6.22 18.09
CA ALA A 172 -14.84 -6.02 16.95
C ALA A 172 -13.35 -6.29 17.30
N GLN A 173 -12.93 -5.84 18.50
CA GLN A 173 -11.58 -6.12 19.01
C GLN A 173 -11.39 -7.61 19.31
N ALA A 174 -12.37 -8.27 19.95
CA ALA A 174 -12.30 -9.70 20.25
C ALA A 174 -12.26 -10.58 18.98
N LEU A 175 -12.92 -10.14 17.90
CA LEU A 175 -12.93 -10.80 16.59
C LEU A 175 -11.69 -10.45 15.75
N GLY A 176 -10.85 -9.52 16.20
CA GLY A 176 -9.68 -9.07 15.46
C GLY A 176 -10.00 -8.11 14.30
N TYR A 177 -11.18 -7.52 14.25
CA TYR A 177 -11.57 -6.51 13.27
C TYR A 177 -11.05 -5.12 13.63
N ALA A 178 -10.89 -4.84 14.93
CA ALA A 178 -10.29 -3.63 15.46
C ALA A 178 -9.03 -3.97 16.27
N GLU A 179 -8.02 -3.12 16.18
CA GLU A 179 -6.83 -3.21 17.02
C GLU A 179 -7.13 -2.73 18.47
N ALA A 180 -6.16 -2.94 19.37
CA ALA A 180 -6.27 -2.47 20.76
C ALA A 180 -6.42 -0.94 20.83
N ASP A 181 -5.73 -0.21 19.95
CA ASP A 181 -5.97 1.21 19.68
C ASP A 181 -6.77 1.36 18.38
N PRO A 182 -8.10 1.52 18.44
CA PRO A 182 -8.96 1.59 17.28
C PRO A 182 -9.08 3.01 16.67
N THR A 183 -8.32 3.98 17.16
CA THR A 183 -8.46 5.41 16.83
C THR A 183 -8.50 5.65 15.31
N PHE A 184 -7.64 5.02 14.54
CA PHE A 184 -7.61 5.17 13.08
C PHE A 184 -8.91 4.80 12.38
N ASP A 185 -9.61 3.78 12.91
CA ASP A 185 -10.89 3.32 12.36
C ASP A 185 -12.06 4.16 12.89
N VAL A 186 -12.15 4.34 14.21
CA VAL A 186 -13.31 4.96 14.86
C VAL A 186 -13.39 6.48 14.66
N GLU A 187 -12.23 7.15 14.55
CA GLU A 187 -12.15 8.58 14.21
C GLU A 187 -12.22 8.83 12.70
N GLY A 188 -12.33 7.78 11.89
CA GLY A 188 -12.46 7.88 10.44
C GLY A 188 -11.19 8.27 9.69
N ILE A 189 -10.02 8.24 10.33
CA ILE A 189 -8.73 8.64 9.73
C ILE A 189 -8.38 7.71 8.56
N ASP A 190 -8.57 6.40 8.72
CA ASP A 190 -8.37 5.42 7.66
C ASP A 190 -9.25 5.72 6.43
N ALA A 191 -10.54 5.97 6.66
CA ALA A 191 -11.49 6.32 5.61
C ALA A 191 -11.13 7.66 4.94
N ALA A 192 -10.72 8.67 5.73
CA ALA A 192 -10.31 9.97 5.23
C ALA A 192 -9.09 9.88 4.31
N HIS A 193 -8.06 9.12 4.67
CA HIS A 193 -6.90 8.90 3.82
C HIS A 193 -7.27 8.26 2.48
N LYS A 194 -8.12 7.22 2.50
CA LYS A 194 -8.58 6.55 1.28
C LYS A 194 -9.42 7.51 0.41
N LEU A 195 -10.32 8.25 1.03
CA LEU A 195 -11.14 9.24 0.32
C LEU A 195 -10.29 10.36 -0.29
N THR A 196 -9.29 10.87 0.44
CA THR A 196 -8.36 11.88 -0.06
C THR A 196 -7.64 11.39 -1.32
N ILE A 197 -7.14 10.17 -1.31
CA ILE A 197 -6.49 9.58 -2.48
C ILE A 197 -7.47 9.47 -3.65
N LEU A 198 -8.65 8.89 -3.44
CA LEU A 198 -9.65 8.70 -4.50
C LEU A 198 -10.13 10.04 -5.08
N ALA A 199 -10.42 11.02 -4.23
CA ALA A 199 -10.84 12.34 -4.67
C ALA A 199 -9.75 13.11 -5.43
N SER A 200 -8.48 12.88 -5.11
CA SER A 200 -7.36 13.54 -5.79
C SER A 200 -7.10 13.02 -7.20
N ILE A 201 -7.55 11.79 -7.49
CA ILE A 201 -7.36 11.16 -8.81
C ILE A 201 -8.63 11.11 -9.65
N ALA A 202 -9.78 11.44 -9.05
CA ALA A 202 -11.09 11.53 -9.70
C ALA A 202 -11.28 12.88 -10.39
#